data_5289a75bd900b8c23c11400ae1941cd2
#
_entry.id   5289a75bd900b8c23c11400ae1941cd2
#
_cell.length_a   1.000
_cell.length_b   1.000
_cell.length_c   1.000
_cell.angle_alpha   90.00
_cell.angle_beta   90.00
_cell.angle_gamma   90.00
#
_symmetry.space_group_name_H-M   'P 1'
#
loop_
_entity.id
_entity.type
_entity.pdbx_description
1 polymer ?
#
loop_
_entity_poly.entity_id
_entity_poly.type
_entity_poly.pdbx_seq_one_letter_code
_entity_poly.pdbx_strand_id
1 'polypeptide(L)'
;MNPFDFAGRHVFVAGGTSGINLGIAEAFAEHGAKVAVMSRSQPRVDAAVASLKATGARAIVRSADVRDPAAVAAALQAAHAEFGEIDVLISGAAGNFPAAALGMSPNGFKAVVDIDLLGTFNVLRSAHHFLKKPGAAIINISAPQAVHPQALQAHVCAAKAGVDMLTRVLAIEWGGDGIRVNSIIPGPIADTEGMARLAPTAEAKETARQRVPLRRFGSKREVADLALFLASPLANYITGAIVPVDGGVTAAGPRTLALVAEK
;
A
#
# COMPACT_ATOMS: atom_id res chain seq x y z
N MET A 1 10.24 26.68 0.70
CA MET A 1 9.19 25.90 0.02
C MET A 1 8.73 24.80 0.97
N ASN A 2 7.42 24.54 1.04
CA ASN A 2 6.90 23.41 1.81
C ASN A 2 7.28 22.08 1.09
N PRO A 3 8.05 21.16 1.70
CA PRO A 3 8.45 19.93 1.04
C PRO A 3 7.27 18.97 0.82
N PHE A 4 6.15 19.20 1.48
CA PHE A 4 4.90 18.45 1.35
C PHE A 4 3.86 19.18 0.49
N ASP A 5 4.28 20.10 -0.38
CA ASP A 5 3.41 20.68 -1.39
C ASP A 5 3.31 19.74 -2.60
N PHE A 6 2.12 19.18 -2.79
CA PHE A 6 1.78 18.33 -3.93
C PHE A 6 0.83 19.03 -4.91
N ALA A 7 0.68 20.34 -4.81
CA ALA A 7 -0.19 21.12 -5.70
C ALA A 7 0.09 20.81 -7.17
N GLY A 8 -0.95 20.37 -7.88
CA GLY A 8 -0.88 20.02 -9.30
C GLY A 8 -0.20 18.70 -9.65
N ARG A 9 0.44 17.99 -8.71
CA ARG A 9 1.05 16.68 -8.94
C ARG A 9 -0.03 15.60 -9.15
N HIS A 10 0.24 14.66 -10.02
CA HIS A 10 -0.63 13.51 -10.28
C HIS A 10 -0.24 12.33 -9.41
N VAL A 11 -1.15 11.90 -8.55
CA VAL A 11 -1.01 10.71 -7.69
C VAL A 11 -1.98 9.64 -8.14
N PHE A 12 -1.48 8.45 -8.49
CA PHE A 12 -2.29 7.30 -8.85
C PHE A 12 -2.24 6.24 -7.74
N VAL A 13 -3.41 5.78 -7.27
CA VAL A 13 -3.53 4.81 -6.16
C VAL A 13 -4.27 3.56 -6.60
N ALA A 14 -3.55 2.46 -6.80
CA ALA A 14 -4.13 1.15 -7.06
C ALA A 14 -4.62 0.52 -5.75
N GLY A 15 -5.92 0.15 -5.69
CA GLY A 15 -6.58 -0.29 -4.47
C GLY A 15 -7.01 0.86 -3.56
N GLY A 16 -7.14 2.09 -4.08
CA GLY A 16 -7.31 3.34 -3.35
C GLY A 16 -8.72 3.63 -2.80
N THR A 17 -9.63 2.67 -2.75
CA THR A 17 -11.05 2.93 -2.39
C THR A 17 -11.41 2.54 -0.96
N SER A 18 -10.49 2.05 -0.17
CA SER A 18 -10.73 1.70 1.24
C SER A 18 -9.44 1.63 2.06
N GLY A 19 -9.60 1.57 3.38
CA GLY A 19 -8.52 1.30 4.32
C GLY A 19 -7.35 2.28 4.23
N ILE A 20 -6.14 1.73 4.32
CA ILE A 20 -4.87 2.49 4.31
C ILE A 20 -4.71 3.29 3.01
N ASN A 21 -4.99 2.66 1.87
CA ASN A 21 -4.77 3.28 0.56
C ASN A 21 -5.71 4.47 0.30
N LEU A 22 -6.95 4.41 0.79
CA LEU A 22 -7.85 5.56 0.74
C LEU A 22 -7.31 6.69 1.64
N GLY A 23 -6.85 6.37 2.86
CA GLY A 23 -6.23 7.38 3.74
C GLY A 23 -4.98 8.02 3.12
N ILE A 24 -4.18 7.27 2.36
CA ILE A 24 -3.06 7.82 1.59
C ILE A 24 -3.57 8.74 0.49
N ALA A 25 -4.58 8.32 -0.28
CA ALA A 25 -5.19 9.12 -1.34
C ALA A 25 -5.76 10.45 -0.80
N GLU A 26 -6.46 10.41 0.34
CA GLU A 26 -7.02 11.59 1.03
C GLU A 26 -5.90 12.54 1.49
N ALA A 27 -4.82 12.01 2.08
CA ALA A 27 -3.70 12.83 2.51
C ALA A 27 -3.02 13.56 1.35
N PHE A 28 -2.79 12.90 0.21
CA PHE A 28 -2.27 13.57 -0.98
C PHE A 28 -3.23 14.64 -1.51
N ALA A 29 -4.54 14.35 -1.49
CA ALA A 29 -5.57 15.30 -1.89
C ALA A 29 -5.57 16.56 -1.00
N GLU A 30 -5.46 16.40 0.32
CA GLU A 30 -5.32 17.50 1.29
C GLU A 30 -4.07 18.38 1.03
N HIS A 31 -3.03 17.78 0.43
CA HIS A 31 -1.80 18.49 0.05
C HIS A 31 -1.82 19.02 -1.40
N GLY A 32 -3.01 19.10 -2.02
CA GLY A 32 -3.23 19.73 -3.32
C GLY A 32 -3.00 18.85 -4.54
N ALA A 33 -2.78 17.54 -4.37
CA ALA A 33 -2.59 16.63 -5.48
C ALA A 33 -3.89 16.42 -6.30
N LYS A 34 -3.71 16.12 -7.59
CA LYS A 34 -4.73 15.49 -8.43
C LYS A 34 -4.66 13.99 -8.19
N VAL A 35 -5.76 13.36 -7.79
CA VAL A 35 -5.75 11.97 -7.35
C VAL A 35 -6.57 11.08 -8.27
N ALA A 36 -5.93 10.07 -8.85
CA ALA A 36 -6.60 8.99 -9.57
C ALA A 36 -6.60 7.72 -8.70
N VAL A 37 -7.75 7.10 -8.49
CA VAL A 37 -7.85 5.84 -7.77
C VAL A 37 -8.40 4.73 -8.65
N MET A 38 -7.91 3.52 -8.45
CA MET A 38 -8.33 2.31 -9.16
C MET A 38 -8.76 1.23 -8.17
N SER A 39 -9.92 0.59 -8.41
CA SER A 39 -10.42 -0.53 -7.63
C SER A 39 -11.43 -1.34 -8.42
N ARG A 40 -11.74 -2.57 -7.99
CA ARG A 40 -12.67 -3.48 -8.68
C ARG A 40 -14.15 -3.15 -8.49
N SER A 41 -14.50 -2.46 -7.42
CA SER A 41 -15.90 -2.26 -7.01
C SER A 41 -16.37 -0.87 -7.36
N GLN A 42 -17.28 -0.73 -8.32
CA GLN A 42 -17.83 0.57 -8.73
C GLN A 42 -18.47 1.33 -7.55
N PRO A 43 -19.29 0.73 -6.66
CA PRO A 43 -19.86 1.48 -5.53
C PRO A 43 -18.80 2.02 -4.56
N ARG A 44 -17.71 1.27 -4.33
CA ARG A 44 -16.58 1.77 -3.50
C ARG A 44 -15.81 2.86 -4.21
N VAL A 45 -15.71 2.77 -5.51
CA VAL A 45 -15.12 3.77 -6.38
C VAL A 45 -15.85 5.08 -6.25
N ASP A 46 -17.18 5.07 -6.37
CA ASP A 46 -18.02 6.27 -6.28
C ASP A 46 -17.95 6.94 -4.89
N ALA A 47 -17.96 6.14 -3.83
CA ALA A 47 -17.80 6.62 -2.46
C ALA A 47 -16.42 7.28 -2.24
N ALA A 48 -15.33 6.67 -2.75
CA ALA A 48 -13.99 7.23 -2.64
C ALA A 48 -13.86 8.56 -3.40
N VAL A 49 -14.47 8.69 -4.59
CA VAL A 49 -14.51 9.98 -5.32
C VAL A 49 -15.19 11.05 -4.51
N ALA A 50 -16.34 10.73 -3.89
CA ALA A 50 -17.06 11.69 -3.08
C ALA A 50 -16.21 12.18 -1.89
N SER A 51 -15.51 11.26 -1.20
CA SER A 51 -14.58 11.61 -0.12
C SER A 51 -13.44 12.50 -0.61
N LEU A 52 -12.77 12.12 -1.70
CA LEU A 52 -11.65 12.89 -2.26
C LEU A 52 -12.09 14.28 -2.75
N LYS A 53 -13.25 14.40 -3.39
CA LYS A 53 -13.78 15.69 -3.83
C LYS A 53 -14.17 16.60 -2.66
N ALA A 54 -14.57 16.03 -1.52
CA ALA A 54 -14.86 16.81 -0.31
C ALA A 54 -13.63 17.52 0.25
N THR A 55 -12.40 17.08 -0.06
CA THR A 55 -11.15 17.80 0.25
C THR A 55 -10.87 18.97 -0.69
N GLY A 56 -11.69 19.19 -1.72
CA GLY A 56 -11.45 20.18 -2.78
C GLY A 56 -10.52 19.70 -3.90
N ALA A 57 -10.05 18.46 -3.85
CA ALA A 57 -9.13 17.91 -4.84
C ALA A 57 -9.83 17.52 -6.16
N ARG A 58 -9.09 17.61 -7.27
CA ARG A 58 -9.48 16.96 -8.53
C ARG A 58 -9.25 15.46 -8.39
N ALA A 59 -10.33 14.69 -8.43
CA ALA A 59 -10.27 13.24 -8.28
C ALA A 59 -11.03 12.52 -9.39
N ILE A 60 -10.41 11.47 -9.93
CA ILE A 60 -11.06 10.52 -10.84
C ILE A 60 -10.89 9.10 -10.33
N VAL A 61 -11.77 8.24 -10.76
CA VAL A 61 -11.72 6.83 -10.42
C VAL A 61 -11.93 5.96 -11.65
N ARG A 62 -11.28 4.81 -11.65
CA ARG A 62 -11.43 3.79 -12.68
C ARG A 62 -11.67 2.43 -12.04
N SER A 63 -12.67 1.71 -12.55
CA SER A 63 -12.91 0.32 -12.15
C SER A 63 -12.00 -0.60 -12.96
N ALA A 64 -11.07 -1.27 -12.28
CA ALA A 64 -10.21 -2.28 -12.89
C ALA A 64 -9.72 -3.28 -11.84
N ASP A 65 -9.49 -4.52 -12.27
CA ASP A 65 -8.87 -5.56 -11.46
C ASP A 65 -7.36 -5.60 -11.75
N VAL A 66 -6.54 -5.57 -10.73
CA VAL A 66 -5.06 -5.63 -10.85
C VAL A 66 -4.57 -6.93 -11.51
N ARG A 67 -5.40 -7.98 -11.52
CA ARG A 67 -5.11 -9.26 -12.19
C ARG A 67 -5.26 -9.21 -13.71
N ASP A 68 -5.91 -8.16 -14.23
CA ASP A 68 -6.09 -7.93 -15.66
C ASP A 68 -5.16 -6.80 -16.14
N PRO A 69 -4.02 -7.12 -16.79
CA PRO A 69 -3.07 -6.12 -17.26
C PRO A 69 -3.66 -5.13 -18.26
N ALA A 70 -4.62 -5.55 -19.08
CA ALA A 70 -5.25 -4.69 -20.07
C ALA A 70 -6.18 -3.65 -19.39
N ALA A 71 -6.97 -4.08 -18.40
CA ALA A 71 -7.79 -3.19 -17.60
C ALA A 71 -6.95 -2.19 -16.79
N VAL A 72 -5.81 -2.64 -16.22
CA VAL A 72 -4.85 -1.79 -15.54
C VAL A 72 -4.27 -0.74 -16.49
N ALA A 73 -3.80 -1.14 -17.67
CA ALA A 73 -3.25 -0.22 -18.66
C ALA A 73 -4.30 0.82 -19.12
N ALA A 74 -5.54 0.42 -19.35
CA ALA A 74 -6.62 1.33 -19.71
C ALA A 74 -6.94 2.34 -18.61
N ALA A 75 -6.91 1.90 -17.32
CA ALA A 75 -7.12 2.79 -16.18
C ALA A 75 -6.00 3.84 -16.05
N LEU A 76 -4.74 3.43 -16.23
CA LEU A 76 -3.57 4.31 -16.20
C LEU A 76 -3.59 5.30 -17.36
N GLN A 77 -3.91 4.84 -18.58
CA GLN A 77 -4.04 5.69 -19.76
C GLN A 77 -5.11 6.76 -19.57
N ALA A 78 -6.27 6.39 -19.01
CA ALA A 78 -7.35 7.33 -18.74
C ALA A 78 -6.96 8.37 -17.67
N ALA A 79 -6.21 7.96 -16.63
CA ALA A 79 -5.69 8.86 -15.63
C ALA A 79 -4.64 9.82 -16.22
N HIS A 80 -3.74 9.30 -17.06
CA HIS A 80 -2.75 10.11 -17.77
C HIS A 80 -3.40 11.14 -18.72
N ALA A 81 -4.44 10.75 -19.45
CA ALA A 81 -5.17 11.66 -20.33
C ALA A 81 -5.82 12.82 -19.57
N GLU A 82 -6.27 12.59 -18.34
CA GLU A 82 -6.92 13.61 -17.50
C GLU A 82 -5.92 14.49 -16.74
N PHE A 83 -4.84 13.91 -16.21
CA PHE A 83 -3.95 14.59 -15.26
C PHE A 83 -2.51 14.75 -15.72
N GLY A 84 -2.12 14.12 -16.83
CA GLY A 84 -0.74 14.09 -17.31
C GLY A 84 0.10 13.00 -16.67
N GLU A 85 1.42 13.16 -16.72
CA GLU A 85 2.38 12.20 -16.14
C GLU A 85 2.12 11.95 -14.65
N ILE A 86 2.38 10.72 -14.23
CA ILE A 86 2.21 10.30 -12.84
C ILE A 86 3.47 10.66 -12.05
N ASP A 87 3.35 11.58 -11.09
CA ASP A 87 4.42 11.94 -10.16
C ASP A 87 4.58 10.91 -9.04
N VAL A 88 3.45 10.32 -8.56
CA VAL A 88 3.45 9.35 -7.47
C VAL A 88 2.53 8.19 -7.80
N LEU A 89 3.05 6.97 -7.67
CA LEU A 89 2.28 5.73 -7.81
C LEU A 89 2.24 4.97 -6.48
N ILE A 90 1.04 4.72 -5.97
CA ILE A 90 0.82 3.85 -4.80
C ILE A 90 0.25 2.53 -5.28
N SER A 91 0.91 1.42 -5.00
CA SER A 91 0.43 0.07 -5.30
C SER A 91 0.11 -0.67 -4.01
N GLY A 92 -1.20 -0.83 -3.73
CA GLY A 92 -1.64 -1.40 -2.45
C GLY A 92 -2.89 -2.28 -2.56
N ALA A 93 -3.27 -2.72 -3.77
CA ALA A 93 -4.32 -3.74 -3.90
C ALA A 93 -3.88 -5.04 -3.22
N ALA A 94 -4.72 -5.60 -2.34
CA ALA A 94 -4.38 -6.81 -1.60
C ALA A 94 -5.62 -7.67 -1.31
N GLY A 95 -5.37 -8.97 -1.11
CA GLY A 95 -6.32 -9.96 -0.60
C GLY A 95 -5.74 -10.70 0.59
N ASN A 96 -6.58 -11.06 1.55
CA ASN A 96 -6.16 -11.86 2.70
C ASN A 96 -7.31 -12.68 3.27
N PHE A 97 -7.02 -13.92 3.67
CA PHE A 97 -7.88 -14.76 4.48
C PHE A 97 -7.02 -15.77 5.28
N PRO A 98 -7.40 -16.13 6.52
CA PRO A 98 -6.66 -17.13 7.28
C PRO A 98 -6.99 -18.54 6.81
N ALA A 99 -5.97 -19.37 6.53
CA ALA A 99 -6.12 -20.80 6.23
C ALA A 99 -4.85 -21.56 6.55
N ALA A 100 -4.98 -22.73 7.18
CA ALA A 100 -3.85 -23.63 7.39
C ALA A 100 -3.31 -24.13 6.03
N ALA A 101 -2.00 -24.29 5.90
CA ALA A 101 -1.38 -24.68 4.62
C ALA A 101 -1.96 -25.99 4.04
N LEU A 102 -2.18 -27.01 4.88
CA LEU A 102 -2.79 -28.28 4.46
C LEU A 102 -4.27 -28.15 4.05
N GLY A 103 -5.01 -27.19 4.60
CA GLY A 103 -6.41 -26.93 4.27
C GLY A 103 -6.62 -25.92 3.16
N MET A 104 -5.56 -25.28 2.70
CA MET A 104 -5.62 -24.26 1.65
C MET A 104 -5.60 -24.92 0.27
N SER A 105 -6.62 -24.67 -0.55
CA SER A 105 -6.59 -25.14 -1.93
C SER A 105 -5.52 -24.41 -2.76
N PRO A 106 -4.96 -25.04 -3.82
CA PRO A 106 -4.06 -24.36 -4.75
C PRO A 106 -4.66 -23.06 -5.32
N ASN A 107 -5.95 -23.04 -5.62
CA ASN A 107 -6.64 -21.83 -6.09
C ASN A 107 -6.74 -20.75 -5.01
N GLY A 108 -6.90 -21.12 -3.74
CA GLY A 108 -6.88 -20.17 -2.62
C GLY A 108 -5.52 -19.50 -2.48
N PHE A 109 -4.43 -20.29 -2.53
CA PHE A 109 -3.07 -19.75 -2.54
C PHE A 109 -2.85 -18.81 -3.74
N LYS A 110 -3.18 -19.30 -4.94
CA LYS A 110 -3.05 -18.54 -6.19
C LYS A 110 -3.83 -17.23 -6.16
N ALA A 111 -5.04 -17.19 -5.61
CA ALA A 111 -5.88 -16.01 -5.58
C ALA A 111 -5.20 -14.81 -4.87
N VAL A 112 -4.47 -15.07 -3.78
CA VAL A 112 -3.75 -14.02 -3.05
C VAL A 112 -2.46 -13.63 -3.78
N VAL A 113 -1.70 -14.59 -4.30
CA VAL A 113 -0.50 -14.31 -5.08
C VAL A 113 -0.83 -13.50 -6.34
N ASP A 114 -1.94 -13.84 -7.02
CA ASP A 114 -2.39 -13.11 -8.22
C ASP A 114 -2.78 -11.64 -7.90
N ILE A 115 -3.40 -11.40 -6.74
CA ILE A 115 -3.78 -10.03 -6.37
C ILE A 115 -2.57 -9.25 -5.86
N ASP A 116 -1.87 -9.81 -4.86
CA ASP A 116 -0.88 -9.06 -4.08
C ASP A 116 0.45 -8.92 -4.82
N LEU A 117 0.95 -10.00 -5.43
CA LEU A 117 2.26 -10.00 -6.10
C LEU A 117 2.13 -9.73 -7.60
N LEU A 118 1.40 -10.57 -8.32
CA LEU A 118 1.26 -10.41 -9.77
C LEU A 118 0.51 -9.12 -10.11
N GLY A 119 -0.53 -8.79 -9.33
CA GLY A 119 -1.28 -7.54 -9.47
C GLY A 119 -0.39 -6.30 -9.24
N THR A 120 0.49 -6.34 -8.23
CA THR A 120 1.50 -5.28 -8.04
C THR A 120 2.41 -5.17 -9.26
N PHE A 121 2.96 -6.28 -9.76
CA PHE A 121 3.79 -6.28 -10.96
C PHE A 121 3.06 -5.70 -12.17
N ASN A 122 1.80 -6.10 -12.40
CA ASN A 122 1.00 -5.59 -13.52
C ASN A 122 0.82 -4.06 -13.44
N VAL A 123 0.52 -3.54 -12.24
CA VAL A 123 0.38 -2.08 -12.03
C VAL A 123 1.69 -1.36 -12.30
N LEU A 124 2.79 -1.81 -11.71
CA LEU A 124 4.10 -1.15 -11.83
C LEU A 124 4.59 -1.17 -13.29
N ARG A 125 4.57 -2.35 -13.94
CA ARG A 125 4.99 -2.52 -15.33
C ARG A 125 4.16 -1.66 -16.28
N SER A 126 2.84 -1.66 -16.13
CA SER A 126 1.95 -0.85 -16.99
C SER A 126 2.11 0.64 -16.75
N ALA A 127 2.41 1.06 -15.52
CA ALA A 127 2.57 2.47 -15.17
C ALA A 127 3.87 3.09 -15.72
N HIS A 128 4.92 2.30 -15.96
CA HIS A 128 6.25 2.81 -16.32
C HIS A 128 6.25 3.84 -17.46
N HIS A 129 5.40 3.64 -18.48
CA HIS A 129 5.27 4.57 -19.62
C HIS A 129 4.60 5.90 -19.27
N PHE A 130 3.84 5.93 -18.19
CA PHE A 130 3.07 7.09 -17.74
C PHE A 130 3.73 7.83 -16.59
N LEU A 131 4.82 7.28 -16.03
CA LEU A 131 5.56 7.90 -14.93
C LEU A 131 6.38 9.09 -15.43
N LYS A 132 6.39 10.15 -14.63
CA LYS A 132 7.26 11.29 -14.83
C LYS A 132 8.73 10.89 -14.73
N LYS A 133 9.52 11.25 -15.73
CA LYS A 133 10.95 10.94 -15.80
C LYS A 133 11.77 12.19 -16.12
N PRO A 134 12.75 12.54 -15.29
CA PRO A 134 13.01 11.99 -13.95
C PRO A 134 12.01 12.53 -12.90
N GLY A 135 11.92 11.82 -11.75
CA GLY A 135 11.32 12.38 -10.55
C GLY A 135 10.11 11.64 -9.99
N ALA A 136 9.59 10.61 -10.66
CA ALA A 136 8.48 9.83 -10.10
C ALA A 136 8.89 9.03 -8.85
N ALA A 137 7.94 8.88 -7.93
CA ALA A 137 8.08 8.03 -6.75
C ALA A 137 7.03 6.92 -6.76
N ILE A 138 7.47 5.68 -6.60
CA ILE A 138 6.61 4.51 -6.44
C ILE A 138 6.67 4.03 -5.00
N ILE A 139 5.50 3.76 -4.42
CA ILE A 139 5.37 3.26 -3.05
C ILE A 139 4.47 2.03 -3.07
N ASN A 140 5.05 0.88 -2.78
CA ASN A 140 4.32 -0.37 -2.61
C ASN A 140 3.84 -0.50 -1.16
N ILE A 141 2.66 -1.10 -0.96
CA ILE A 141 2.15 -1.40 0.38
C ILE A 141 2.36 -2.89 0.66
N SER A 142 3.35 -3.15 1.49
CA SER A 142 3.71 -4.48 1.97
C SER A 142 2.98 -4.80 3.29
N ALA A 143 3.52 -5.73 4.08
CA ALA A 143 2.97 -6.09 5.37
C ALA A 143 4.05 -6.76 6.24
N PRO A 144 3.90 -6.84 7.59
CA PRO A 144 4.85 -7.54 8.47
C PRO A 144 5.09 -8.99 8.07
N GLN A 145 4.14 -9.62 7.40
CA GLN A 145 4.24 -10.98 6.87
C GLN A 145 5.34 -11.16 5.82
N ALA A 146 5.83 -10.09 5.21
CA ALA A 146 6.97 -10.15 4.29
C ALA A 146 8.28 -10.55 4.98
N VAL A 147 8.42 -10.21 6.25
CA VAL A 147 9.66 -10.41 7.05
C VAL A 147 9.46 -11.34 8.25
N HIS A 148 8.22 -11.50 8.73
CA HIS A 148 7.89 -12.40 9.84
C HIS A 148 6.85 -13.44 9.40
N PRO A 149 7.17 -14.74 9.57
CA PRO A 149 6.22 -15.80 9.25
C PRO A 149 4.99 -15.70 10.15
N GLN A 150 3.81 -15.78 9.54
CA GLN A 150 2.53 -15.76 10.21
C GLN A 150 1.78 -17.05 9.94
N ALA A 151 1.47 -17.82 10.98
CA ALA A 151 0.63 -19.01 10.84
C ALA A 151 -0.70 -18.66 10.16
N LEU A 152 -1.24 -19.57 9.37
CA LEU A 152 -2.47 -19.42 8.57
C LEU A 152 -2.40 -18.39 7.43
N GLN A 153 -1.21 -17.86 7.10
CA GLN A 153 -1.03 -16.83 6.07
C GLN A 153 0.13 -17.13 5.10
N ALA A 154 0.40 -18.39 4.79
CA ALA A 154 1.50 -18.79 3.90
C ALA A 154 1.48 -18.06 2.55
N HIS A 155 0.29 -17.90 1.94
CA HIS A 155 0.09 -17.18 0.68
C HIS A 155 0.41 -15.67 0.79
N VAL A 156 0.00 -15.01 1.89
CA VAL A 156 0.28 -13.58 2.14
C VAL A 156 1.77 -13.38 2.39
N CYS A 157 2.39 -14.24 3.22
CA CYS A 157 3.83 -14.16 3.51
C CYS A 157 4.64 -14.27 2.21
N ALA A 158 4.33 -15.25 1.36
CA ALA A 158 5.01 -15.44 0.08
C ALA A 158 4.81 -14.25 -0.86
N ALA A 159 3.58 -13.76 -0.99
CA ALA A 159 3.26 -12.64 -1.87
C ALA A 159 3.94 -11.34 -1.41
N LYS A 160 3.88 -11.00 -0.12
CA LYS A 160 4.46 -9.75 0.39
C LYS A 160 5.98 -9.77 0.42
N ALA A 161 6.62 -10.92 0.70
CA ALA A 161 8.06 -11.08 0.51
C ALA A 161 8.47 -10.86 -0.96
N GLY A 162 7.65 -11.35 -1.90
CA GLY A 162 7.82 -11.11 -3.33
C GLY A 162 7.67 -9.62 -3.70
N VAL A 163 6.69 -8.91 -3.12
CA VAL A 163 6.52 -7.45 -3.33
C VAL A 163 7.75 -6.67 -2.84
N ASP A 164 8.30 -7.04 -1.68
CA ASP A 164 9.49 -6.36 -1.16
C ASP A 164 10.74 -6.65 -2.01
N MET A 165 10.87 -7.85 -2.55
CA MET A 165 11.94 -8.16 -3.50
C MET A 165 11.75 -7.41 -4.82
N LEU A 166 10.51 -7.38 -5.36
CA LEU A 166 10.17 -6.63 -6.56
C LEU A 166 10.50 -5.13 -6.39
N THR A 167 10.22 -4.55 -5.22
CA THR A 167 10.58 -3.17 -4.88
C THR A 167 12.07 -2.92 -5.07
N ARG A 168 12.92 -3.82 -4.57
CA ARG A 168 14.40 -3.69 -4.68
C ARG A 168 14.88 -3.84 -6.11
N VAL A 169 14.35 -4.83 -6.84
CA VAL A 169 14.72 -5.07 -8.25
C VAL A 169 14.39 -3.84 -9.10
N LEU A 170 13.16 -3.32 -8.99
CA LEU A 170 12.72 -2.18 -9.80
C LEU A 170 13.41 -0.86 -9.37
N ALA A 171 13.83 -0.72 -8.13
CA ALA A 171 14.68 0.39 -7.70
C ALA A 171 16.04 0.41 -8.44
N ILE A 172 16.60 -0.78 -8.71
CA ILE A 172 17.85 -0.90 -9.48
C ILE A 172 17.61 -0.65 -10.97
N GLU A 173 16.58 -1.29 -11.55
CA GLU A 173 16.30 -1.22 -12.98
C GLU A 173 15.87 0.17 -13.44
N TRP A 174 15.05 0.88 -12.63
CA TRP A 174 14.44 2.16 -13.00
C TRP A 174 15.13 3.38 -12.40
N GLY A 175 16.15 3.15 -11.57
CA GLY A 175 16.96 4.24 -10.98
C GLY A 175 17.63 5.12 -12.04
N GLY A 176 18.06 4.53 -13.16
CA GLY A 176 18.60 5.28 -14.31
C GLY A 176 17.62 6.22 -14.98
N ASP A 177 16.31 5.94 -14.90
CA ASP A 177 15.22 6.82 -15.38
C ASP A 177 14.87 7.92 -14.34
N GLY A 178 15.54 7.95 -13.19
CA GLY A 178 15.24 8.87 -12.09
C GLY A 178 13.97 8.53 -11.32
N ILE A 179 13.52 7.26 -11.37
CA ILE A 179 12.35 6.75 -10.64
C ILE A 179 12.82 6.13 -9.33
N ARG A 180 12.17 6.50 -8.23
CA ARG A 180 12.41 5.90 -6.91
C ARG A 180 11.32 4.88 -6.59
N VAL A 181 11.70 3.68 -6.14
CA VAL A 181 10.76 2.61 -5.79
C VAL A 181 11.02 2.18 -4.35
N ASN A 182 10.04 2.38 -3.47
CA ASN A 182 10.12 2.02 -2.06
C ASN A 182 8.87 1.25 -1.63
N SER A 183 8.91 0.65 -0.45
CA SER A 183 7.79 -0.06 0.14
C SER A 183 7.54 0.40 1.58
N ILE A 184 6.28 0.43 1.99
CA ILE A 184 5.86 0.66 3.37
C ILE A 184 5.33 -0.64 3.93
N ILE A 185 5.75 -0.99 5.16
CA ILE A 185 5.18 -2.08 5.96
C ILE A 185 4.27 -1.46 7.04
N PRO A 186 2.95 -1.38 6.82
CA PRO A 186 2.02 -0.96 7.86
C PRO A 186 1.88 -2.04 8.93
N GLY A 187 1.90 -1.65 10.20
CA GLY A 187 1.50 -2.51 11.30
C GLY A 187 -0.03 -2.66 11.43
N PRO A 188 -0.52 -3.02 12.61
CA PRO A 188 -1.96 -3.02 12.91
C PRO A 188 -2.51 -1.58 12.87
N ILE A 189 -3.32 -1.28 11.87
CA ILE A 189 -3.92 0.05 11.64
C ILE A 189 -5.40 0.01 11.98
N ALA A 190 -5.83 0.91 12.87
CA ALA A 190 -7.22 1.04 13.28
C ALA A 190 -8.17 1.29 12.09
N ASP A 191 -9.43 0.91 12.26
CA ASP A 191 -10.52 1.18 11.31
C ASP A 191 -10.27 0.68 9.88
N THR A 192 -9.60 -0.49 9.78
CA THR A 192 -9.37 -1.19 8.52
C THR A 192 -10.11 -2.53 8.48
N GLU A 193 -10.55 -2.95 7.29
CA GLU A 193 -11.15 -4.28 7.11
C GLU A 193 -10.19 -5.40 7.53
N GLY A 194 -8.88 -5.23 7.33
CA GLY A 194 -7.86 -6.18 7.77
C GLY A 194 -7.89 -6.40 9.27
N MET A 195 -7.94 -5.33 10.07
CA MET A 195 -8.03 -5.43 11.53
C MET A 195 -9.39 -5.99 11.99
N ALA A 196 -10.48 -5.62 11.33
CA ALA A 196 -11.80 -6.18 11.64
C ALA A 196 -11.85 -7.71 11.46
N ARG A 197 -11.13 -8.24 10.46
CA ARG A 197 -11.03 -9.70 10.21
C ARG A 197 -10.07 -10.40 11.16
N LEU A 198 -8.93 -9.78 11.48
CA LEU A 198 -7.88 -10.38 12.30
C LEU A 198 -8.18 -10.29 13.81
N ALA A 199 -8.93 -9.28 14.23
CA ALA A 199 -9.31 -9.04 15.61
C ALA A 199 -10.81 -8.66 15.70
N PRO A 200 -11.73 -9.63 15.52
CA PRO A 200 -13.16 -9.35 15.42
C PRO A 200 -13.82 -9.01 16.77
N THR A 201 -13.24 -9.40 17.90
CA THR A 201 -13.78 -9.13 19.24
C THR A 201 -12.98 -8.08 19.99
N ALA A 202 -13.54 -7.54 21.07
CA ALA A 202 -12.85 -6.57 21.94
C ALA A 202 -11.59 -7.17 22.58
N GLU A 203 -11.68 -8.43 23.04
CA GLU A 203 -10.55 -9.17 23.63
C GLU A 203 -9.45 -9.42 22.59
N ALA A 204 -9.83 -9.80 21.36
CA ALA A 204 -8.86 -10.00 20.29
C ALA A 204 -8.17 -8.69 19.90
N LYS A 205 -8.91 -7.56 19.88
CA LYS A 205 -8.35 -6.23 19.66
C LYS A 205 -7.38 -5.85 20.75
N GLU A 206 -7.75 -6.05 22.03
CA GLU A 206 -6.89 -5.75 23.16
C GLU A 206 -5.62 -6.62 23.13
N THR A 207 -5.77 -7.92 22.88
CA THR A 207 -4.61 -8.82 22.71
C THR A 207 -3.70 -8.37 21.57
N ALA A 208 -4.27 -7.99 20.43
CA ALA A 208 -3.50 -7.47 19.30
C ALA A 208 -2.78 -6.16 19.65
N ARG A 209 -3.46 -5.25 20.36
CA ARG A 209 -2.90 -3.97 20.83
C ARG A 209 -1.72 -4.19 21.77
N GLN A 210 -1.82 -5.15 22.71
CA GLN A 210 -0.75 -5.51 23.66
C GLN A 210 0.49 -6.12 22.99
N ARG A 211 0.34 -6.66 21.79
CA ARG A 211 1.47 -7.18 21.00
C ARG A 211 2.26 -6.10 20.27
N VAL A 212 1.68 -4.92 20.08
CA VAL A 212 2.40 -3.78 19.50
C VAL A 212 3.30 -3.17 20.57
N PRO A 213 4.61 -2.99 20.33
CA PRO A 213 5.50 -2.35 21.30
C PRO A 213 5.01 -0.98 21.79
N LEU A 214 4.46 -0.15 20.87
CA LEU A 214 3.87 1.15 21.27
C LEU A 214 2.50 1.04 21.93
N ARG A 215 1.98 -0.19 22.17
CA ARG A 215 0.73 -0.45 22.93
C ARG A 215 -0.52 0.21 22.35
N ARG A 216 -0.52 0.54 21.08
CA ARG A 216 -1.67 1.08 20.36
C ARG A 216 -1.67 0.62 18.90
N PHE A 217 -2.81 0.71 18.25
CA PHE A 217 -2.87 0.64 16.80
C PHE A 217 -2.39 1.96 16.19
N GLY A 218 -1.81 1.87 14.99
CA GLY A 218 -1.55 3.04 14.16
C GLY A 218 -2.83 3.55 13.51
N SER A 219 -2.77 4.75 12.97
CA SER A 219 -3.81 5.36 12.16
C SER A 219 -3.46 5.30 10.67
N LYS A 220 -4.47 5.42 9.81
CA LYS A 220 -4.27 5.58 8.35
C LYS A 220 -3.39 6.79 8.04
N ARG A 221 -3.53 7.85 8.85
CA ARG A 221 -2.75 9.09 8.71
C ARG A 221 -1.27 8.87 8.95
N GLU A 222 -0.88 8.09 9.95
CA GLU A 222 0.54 7.81 10.19
C GLU A 222 1.21 7.04 9.04
N VAL A 223 0.46 6.17 8.34
CA VAL A 223 0.97 5.52 7.13
C VAL A 223 1.04 6.52 5.96
N ALA A 224 0.03 7.38 5.83
CA ALA A 224 -0.01 8.40 4.80
C ALA A 224 1.12 9.44 4.96
N ASP A 225 1.47 9.83 6.19
CA ASP A 225 2.56 10.76 6.47
C ASP A 225 3.91 10.21 5.98
N LEU A 226 4.17 8.90 6.14
CA LEU A 226 5.35 8.28 5.53
C LEU A 226 5.27 8.24 4.00
N ALA A 227 4.08 8.00 3.44
CA ALA A 227 3.91 8.02 1.98
C ALA A 227 4.19 9.43 1.40
N LEU A 228 3.70 10.49 2.05
CA LEU A 228 4.02 11.88 1.72
C LEU A 228 5.53 12.14 1.80
N PHE A 229 6.19 11.69 2.87
CA PHE A 229 7.65 11.83 3.01
C PHE A 229 8.40 11.12 1.88
N LEU A 230 8.10 9.85 1.60
CA LEU A 230 8.77 9.08 0.55
C LEU A 230 8.53 9.65 -0.85
N ALA A 231 7.40 10.32 -1.08
CA ALA A 231 7.09 11.00 -2.34
C ALA A 231 7.70 12.41 -2.43
N SER A 232 8.13 13.00 -1.31
CA SER A 232 8.65 14.36 -1.24
C SER A 232 10.10 14.48 -1.70
N PRO A 233 10.60 15.71 -1.94
CA PRO A 233 12.02 15.96 -2.21
C PRO A 233 12.96 15.57 -1.06
N LEU A 234 12.48 15.44 0.17
CA LEU A 234 13.26 15.01 1.32
C LEU A 234 13.75 13.55 1.20
N ALA A 235 13.09 12.75 0.36
CA ALA A 235 13.43 11.35 0.11
C ALA A 235 14.15 11.13 -1.24
N ASN A 236 14.71 12.17 -1.85
CA ASN A 236 15.28 12.07 -3.21
C ASN A 236 16.45 11.07 -3.33
N TYR A 237 17.10 10.71 -2.22
CA TYR A 237 18.18 9.70 -2.22
C TYR A 237 17.75 8.37 -1.58
N ILE A 238 16.43 8.14 -1.44
CA ILE A 238 15.86 6.91 -0.88
C ILE A 238 15.17 6.13 -1.99
N THR A 239 15.74 4.96 -2.35
CA THR A 239 15.15 4.00 -3.28
C THR A 239 15.51 2.58 -2.86
N GLY A 240 14.65 1.59 -3.13
CA GLY A 240 14.82 0.19 -2.71
C GLY A 240 14.57 -0.05 -1.21
N ALA A 241 14.15 0.97 -0.47
CA ALA A 241 13.91 0.87 0.97
C ALA A 241 12.56 0.20 1.28
N ILE A 242 12.56 -0.61 2.34
CA ILE A 242 11.36 -1.23 2.91
C ILE A 242 11.22 -0.64 4.32
N VAL A 243 10.24 0.25 4.49
CA VAL A 243 10.14 1.09 5.70
C VAL A 243 8.92 0.70 6.53
N PRO A 244 9.09 0.22 7.78
CA PRO A 244 7.96 -0.09 8.65
C PRO A 244 7.32 1.16 9.27
N VAL A 245 5.98 1.17 9.32
CA VAL A 245 5.14 2.06 10.14
C VAL A 245 4.22 1.16 10.96
N ASP A 246 4.76 0.55 11.99
CA ASP A 246 4.14 -0.62 12.60
C ASP A 246 4.19 -0.63 14.16
N GLY A 247 4.59 0.49 14.75
CA GLY A 247 4.71 0.61 16.20
C GLY A 247 5.74 -0.33 16.81
N GLY A 248 6.70 -0.82 16.01
CA GLY A 248 7.79 -1.72 16.43
C GLY A 248 7.48 -3.21 16.27
N VAL A 249 6.39 -3.59 15.59
CA VAL A 249 6.00 -5.00 15.42
C VAL A 249 7.09 -5.80 14.72
N THR A 250 7.66 -5.29 13.62
CA THR A 250 8.74 -5.97 12.89
C THR A 250 10.06 -5.99 13.65
N ALA A 251 10.33 -5.02 14.51
CA ALA A 251 11.52 -5.02 15.36
C ALA A 251 11.42 -6.02 16.52
N ALA A 252 10.19 -6.25 17.03
CA ALA A 252 9.99 -7.15 18.18
C ALA A 252 10.20 -8.63 17.85
N GLY A 253 10.16 -9.01 16.57
CA GLY A 253 10.28 -10.40 16.12
C GLY A 253 9.12 -11.30 16.58
N PRO A 254 9.16 -12.60 16.25
CA PRO A 254 8.26 -13.56 16.87
C PRO A 254 8.56 -13.62 18.37
N ARG A 255 7.63 -13.20 19.21
CA ARG A 255 7.75 -13.30 20.66
C ARG A 255 7.68 -14.76 21.10
N THR A 256 8.82 -15.44 21.09
CA THR A 256 8.94 -16.84 21.52
C THR A 256 9.25 -16.96 23.03
N LEU A 257 9.69 -15.90 23.67
CA LEU A 257 9.95 -15.87 25.10
C LEU A 257 9.39 -14.57 25.70
N ALA A 258 8.37 -14.72 26.55
CA ALA A 258 8.01 -13.67 27.49
C ALA A 258 9.11 -13.62 28.56
N LEU A 259 10.19 -12.91 28.29
CA LEU A 259 11.02 -12.37 29.36
C LEU A 259 10.20 -11.24 29.98
N VAL A 260 9.29 -11.62 30.86
CA VAL A 260 8.66 -10.69 31.80
C VAL A 260 9.74 -10.38 32.82
N ALA A 261 10.43 -9.26 32.66
CA ALA A 261 11.03 -8.61 33.82
C ALA A 261 9.84 -8.10 34.65
N GLU A 262 9.46 -8.83 35.66
CA GLU A 262 8.61 -8.32 36.73
C GLU A 262 9.28 -7.06 37.30
N LYS A 263 8.56 -5.93 37.21
CA LYS A 263 8.86 -4.73 37.99
C LYS A 263 7.98 -4.71 39.22
#